data_fd2d59119ff0adbe7318b1bff1b185c4
#
_entry.id   fd2d59119ff0adbe7318b1bff1b185c4
#
_cell.length_a   1.000
_cell.length_b   1.000
_cell.length_c   1.000
_cell.angle_alpha   90.00
_cell.angle_beta   90.00
_cell.angle_gamma   90.00
#
_symmetry.space_group_name_H-M   'P 1'
#
loop_
_entity.id
_entity.type
_entity.pdbx_description
1 polymer ?
#
loop_
_entity_poly.entity_id
_entity_poly.type
_entity_poly.pdbx_seq_one_letter_code
_entity_poly.pdbx_strand_id
1 'polypeptide(L)'
;MENAERAWTREQLRTDVLEVLSEKIKKLDSDFSGPLTEETRIVGDLDFESVLIVEFCMAIGKHFRKKLPFQNLVFQNGKFQDFTVGQLVTFLEGHLIP
;
A
#
# COMPACT_ATOMS: atom_id res chain seq x y z
N MET A 1 15.03 20.63 10.78
CA MET A 1 14.93 20.02 10.70
C MET A 1 15.03 18.90 10.43
N GLU A 2 15.28 18.55 10.53
CA GLU A 2 15.46 17.42 10.42
C GLU A 2 14.71 16.46 9.71
N ASN A 3 13.72 16.68 9.31
CA ASN A 3 12.89 15.68 8.76
C ASN A 3 13.33 15.16 7.42
N ALA A 4 14.03 15.96 6.70
CA ALA A 4 14.57 15.53 5.44
C ALA A 4 15.53 14.37 5.61
N GLU A 5 16.02 14.23 6.82
CA GLU A 5 16.98 13.20 7.12
C GLU A 5 16.32 11.96 7.73
N ARG A 6 15.00 11.96 7.89
CA ARG A 6 14.36 10.85 8.53
C ARG A 6 14.58 9.57 7.73
N ALA A 7 15.04 8.56 8.41
CA ALA A 7 15.20 7.25 7.80
C ALA A 7 13.95 6.42 8.03
N TRP A 8 13.31 5.96 6.97
CA TRP A 8 12.20 5.04 7.09
C TRP A 8 12.72 3.66 7.41
N THR A 9 12.00 2.95 8.26
CA THR A 9 12.28 1.54 8.48
C THR A 9 11.13 0.73 7.90
N ARG A 10 11.37 -0.55 7.63
CA ARG A 10 10.31 -1.42 7.14
C ARG A 10 9.14 -1.43 8.10
N GLU A 11 9.42 -1.44 9.39
CA GLU A 11 8.36 -1.47 10.40
C GLU A 11 7.48 -0.23 10.32
N GLN A 12 8.09 0.94 10.15
CA GLN A 12 7.32 2.16 10.01
C GLN A 12 6.50 2.18 8.74
N LEU A 13 7.09 1.72 7.63
CA LEU A 13 6.38 1.65 6.37
C LEU A 13 5.18 0.71 6.49
N ARG A 14 5.39 -0.44 7.12
CA ARG A 14 4.29 -1.39 7.31
C ARG A 14 3.18 -0.78 8.16
N THR A 15 3.53 -0.14 9.26
CA THR A 15 2.55 0.48 10.13
C THR A 15 1.73 1.53 9.38
N ASP A 16 2.40 2.37 8.62
CA ASP A 16 1.72 3.44 7.89
C ASP A 16 0.83 2.88 6.78
N VAL A 17 1.31 1.86 6.07
CA VAL A 17 0.51 1.22 5.03
C VAL A 17 -0.74 0.60 5.63
N LEU A 18 -0.59 -0.11 6.74
CA LEU A 18 -1.74 -0.75 7.39
C LEU A 18 -2.73 0.28 7.89
N GLU A 19 -2.25 1.43 8.34
CA GLU A 19 -3.13 2.49 8.78
C GLU A 19 -3.95 3.05 7.62
N VAL A 20 -3.30 3.35 6.49
CA VAL A 20 -4.00 3.86 5.32
C VAL A 20 -5.01 2.84 4.82
N LEU A 21 -4.60 1.57 4.79
CA LEU A 21 -5.47 0.50 4.32
C LEU A 21 -6.67 0.31 5.24
N SER A 22 -6.44 0.35 6.55
CA SER A 22 -7.50 0.21 7.52
C SER A 22 -8.56 1.30 7.37
N GLU A 23 -8.12 2.53 7.13
CA GLU A 23 -9.05 3.63 6.92
C GLU A 23 -9.86 3.44 5.64
N LYS A 24 -9.21 2.94 4.59
CA LYS A 24 -9.89 2.69 3.34
C LYS A 24 -10.97 1.63 3.51
N ILE A 25 -10.64 0.56 4.22
CA ILE A 25 -11.58 -0.53 4.46
C ILE A 25 -12.78 -0.05 5.26
N LYS A 26 -12.55 0.80 6.27
CA LYS A 26 -13.65 1.36 7.06
C LYS A 26 -14.61 2.15 6.18
N LYS A 27 -14.09 2.94 5.27
CA LYS A 27 -14.92 3.77 4.40
C LYS A 27 -15.74 2.95 3.43
N LEU A 28 -15.25 1.76 3.08
CA LEU A 28 -15.94 0.89 2.13
C LEU A 28 -16.99 0.02 2.78
N ASP A 29 -17.07 0.01 4.12
CA ASP A 29 -17.99 -0.86 4.82
C ASP A 29 -17.78 -2.31 4.39
N SER A 30 -16.54 -2.71 4.33
CA SER A 30 -16.15 -4.02 3.84
C SER A 30 -16.53 -5.13 4.82
N ASP A 31 -16.82 -6.30 4.29
CA ASP A 31 -17.09 -7.48 5.13
C ASP A 31 -15.82 -8.12 5.67
N PHE A 32 -14.66 -7.62 5.29
CA PHE A 32 -13.42 -8.21 5.74
C PHE A 32 -13.29 -8.08 7.24
N SER A 33 -13.10 -9.19 7.92
CA SER A 33 -13.01 -9.21 9.38
C SER A 33 -11.72 -9.80 9.91
N GLY A 34 -10.85 -10.24 9.01
CA GLY A 34 -9.59 -10.82 9.44
C GLY A 34 -8.57 -9.76 9.84
N PRO A 35 -7.46 -10.17 10.45
CA PRO A 35 -6.40 -9.22 10.77
C PRO A 35 -5.68 -8.78 9.50
N LEU A 36 -5.26 -7.52 9.49
CA LEU A 36 -4.45 -7.01 8.39
C LEU A 36 -2.99 -7.28 8.71
N THR A 37 -2.31 -7.97 7.82
CA THR A 37 -0.89 -8.32 7.99
C THR A 37 -0.17 -8.10 6.67
N GLU A 38 1.14 -8.34 6.67
CA GLU A 38 1.90 -8.26 5.44
C GLU A 38 1.48 -9.33 4.43
N GLU A 39 0.80 -10.36 4.88
CA GLU A 39 0.35 -11.44 3.99
C GLU A 39 -1.03 -11.19 3.41
N THR A 40 -1.70 -10.13 3.85
CA THR A 40 -3.02 -9.78 3.33
C THR A 40 -2.90 -9.42 1.85
N ARG A 41 -3.74 -10.05 1.02
CA ARG A 41 -3.76 -9.78 -0.42
C ARG A 41 -4.84 -8.77 -0.73
N ILE A 42 -4.47 -7.80 -1.56
CA ILE A 42 -5.37 -6.69 -1.85
C ILE A 42 -6.59 -7.15 -2.64
N VAL A 43 -6.39 -8.02 -3.60
CA VAL A 43 -7.51 -8.57 -4.36
C VAL A 43 -8.02 -9.85 -3.72
N GLY A 44 -7.12 -10.79 -3.44
CA GLY A 44 -7.51 -12.11 -2.97
C GLY A 44 -8.23 -12.10 -1.64
N ASP A 45 -7.81 -11.23 -0.72
CA ASP A 45 -8.42 -11.19 0.61
C ASP A 45 -9.38 -10.02 0.77
N LEU A 46 -9.08 -8.87 0.17
CA LEU A 46 -9.87 -7.65 0.37
C LEU A 46 -10.84 -7.39 -0.76
N ASP A 47 -10.70 -8.11 -1.87
CA ASP A 47 -11.61 -8.00 -3.01
C ASP A 47 -11.66 -6.60 -3.61
N PHE A 48 -10.52 -5.91 -3.62
CA PHE A 48 -10.45 -4.60 -4.23
C PHE A 48 -10.55 -4.70 -5.74
N GLU A 49 -11.41 -3.88 -6.34
CA GLU A 49 -11.47 -3.73 -7.78
C GLU A 49 -10.40 -2.75 -8.23
N SER A 50 -10.18 -2.69 -9.54
CA SER A 50 -9.10 -1.87 -10.08
C SER A 50 -9.21 -0.41 -9.66
N VAL A 51 -10.43 0.14 -9.62
CA VAL A 51 -10.63 1.52 -9.19
C VAL A 51 -10.16 1.71 -7.75
N LEU A 52 -10.48 0.76 -6.89
CA LEU A 52 -10.06 0.84 -5.49
C LEU A 52 -8.56 0.69 -5.34
N ILE A 53 -7.94 -0.14 -6.17
CA ILE A 53 -6.49 -0.28 -6.15
C ILE A 53 -5.84 1.05 -6.51
N VAL A 54 -6.34 1.71 -7.55
CA VAL A 54 -5.80 3.00 -7.95
C VAL A 54 -5.98 4.02 -6.83
N GLU A 55 -7.17 4.07 -6.24
CA GLU A 55 -7.43 5.01 -5.15
C GLU A 55 -6.53 4.75 -3.95
N PHE A 56 -6.33 3.48 -3.63
CA PHE A 56 -5.45 3.11 -2.53
C PHE A 56 -4.01 3.55 -2.82
N CYS A 57 -3.54 3.30 -4.03
CA CYS A 57 -2.19 3.72 -4.42
C CYS A 57 -2.05 5.25 -4.34
N MET A 58 -3.09 5.98 -4.76
CA MET A 58 -3.05 7.44 -4.66
C MET A 58 -2.99 7.87 -3.20
N ALA A 59 -3.73 7.21 -2.33
CA ALA A 59 -3.71 7.53 -0.91
C ALA A 59 -2.33 7.28 -0.31
N ILE A 60 -1.69 6.20 -0.71
CA ILE A 60 -0.34 5.89 -0.24
C ILE A 60 0.64 6.97 -0.72
N GLY A 61 0.56 7.36 -2.00
CA GLY A 61 1.42 8.40 -2.53
C GLY A 61 1.26 9.71 -1.78
N LYS A 62 0.01 10.07 -1.47
CA LYS A 62 -0.25 11.28 -0.71
C LYS A 62 0.28 11.19 0.71
N HIS A 63 0.11 10.02 1.33
CA HIS A 63 0.56 9.82 2.70
C HIS A 63 2.07 10.03 2.83
N PHE A 64 2.82 9.51 1.87
CA PHE A 64 4.28 9.62 1.90
C PHE A 64 4.79 10.83 1.14
N ARG A 65 3.87 11.62 0.55
CA ARG A 65 4.19 12.85 -0.16
C ARG A 65 5.22 12.63 -1.26
N LYS A 66 5.04 11.58 -2.02
CA LYS A 66 5.99 11.23 -3.06
C LYS A 66 5.26 10.59 -4.24
N LYS A 67 5.68 10.94 -5.44
CA LYS A 67 5.20 10.25 -6.62
C LYS A 67 5.93 8.93 -6.74
N LEU A 68 5.17 7.86 -6.80
CA LEU A 68 5.73 6.52 -6.81
C LEU A 68 5.25 5.80 -8.06
N PRO A 69 6.11 4.99 -8.68
CA PRO A 69 5.73 4.28 -9.90
C PRO A 69 4.93 3.02 -9.58
N PHE A 70 3.73 3.21 -9.05
CA PHE A 70 2.88 2.09 -8.62
C PHE A 70 2.59 1.13 -9.75
N GLN A 71 2.66 1.59 -11.02
CA GLN A 71 2.42 0.68 -12.14
C GLN A 71 3.40 -0.50 -12.13
N ASN A 72 4.59 -0.30 -11.57
CA ASN A 72 5.55 -1.39 -11.47
C ASN A 72 5.14 -2.44 -10.46
N LEU A 73 4.25 -2.10 -9.54
CA LEU A 73 3.75 -3.02 -8.55
C LEU A 73 2.43 -3.66 -8.98
N VAL A 74 1.53 -2.84 -9.53
CA VAL A 74 0.15 -3.29 -9.74
C VAL A 74 -0.12 -3.80 -11.14
N PHE A 75 0.76 -3.53 -12.11
CA PHE A 75 0.59 -4.01 -13.48
C PHE A 75 1.67 -5.00 -13.84
N GLN A 76 1.27 -6.02 -14.58
CA GLN A 76 2.22 -6.92 -15.20
C GLN A 76 1.65 -7.33 -16.55
N ASN A 77 2.42 -7.12 -17.60
CA ASN A 77 2.00 -7.45 -18.96
C ASN A 77 0.68 -6.75 -19.31
N GLY A 78 0.52 -5.50 -18.85
CA GLY A 78 -0.64 -4.70 -19.16
C GLY A 78 -1.89 -5.02 -18.36
N LYS A 79 -1.78 -5.88 -17.35
CA LYS A 79 -2.93 -6.27 -16.54
C LYS A 79 -2.66 -6.00 -15.08
N PHE A 80 -3.72 -5.68 -14.33
CA PHE A 80 -3.62 -5.60 -12.89
C PHE A 80 -3.28 -6.97 -12.34
N GLN A 81 -2.38 -7.00 -11.37
CA GLN A 81 -2.07 -8.22 -10.65
C GLN A 81 -2.32 -8.00 -9.17
N ASP A 82 -2.64 -9.08 -8.47
CA ASP A 82 -2.81 -9.03 -7.03
C ASP A 82 -1.44 -8.79 -6.39
N PHE A 83 -1.47 -8.20 -5.21
CA PHE A 83 -0.24 -8.01 -4.43
C PHE A 83 -0.61 -7.99 -2.96
N THR A 84 0.38 -8.31 -2.12
CA THR A 84 0.19 -8.31 -0.68
C THR A 84 0.65 -6.98 -0.08
N VAL A 85 0.22 -6.75 1.16
CA VAL A 85 0.73 -5.60 1.91
C VAL A 85 2.25 -5.65 1.97
N GLY A 86 2.82 -6.85 2.19
CA GLY A 86 4.27 -6.99 2.27
C GLY A 86 4.97 -6.61 0.97
N GLN A 87 4.37 -6.96 -0.17
CA GLN A 87 4.95 -6.58 -1.45
C GLN A 87 4.91 -5.07 -1.63
N LEU A 88 3.84 -4.42 -1.19
CA LEU A 88 3.77 -2.97 -1.23
C LEU A 88 4.83 -2.35 -0.31
N VAL A 89 5.01 -2.90 0.88
CA VAL A 89 6.03 -2.39 1.80
C VAL A 89 7.43 -2.52 1.18
N THR A 90 7.71 -3.67 0.56
CA THR A 90 9.00 -3.88 -0.11
C THR A 90 9.18 -2.87 -1.24
N PHE A 91 8.13 -2.62 -2.01
CA PHE A 91 8.16 -1.61 -3.06
C PHE A 91 8.50 -0.23 -2.48
N LEU A 92 7.87 0.12 -1.36
CA LEU A 92 8.15 1.40 -0.71
C LEU A 92 9.56 1.48 -0.18
N GLU A 93 10.09 0.37 0.35
CA GLU A 93 11.48 0.35 0.79
C GLU A 93 12.41 0.73 -0.35
N GLY A 94 12.15 0.20 -1.53
CA GLY A 94 13.00 0.48 -2.67
C GLY A 94 12.98 1.92 -3.13
N HIS A 95 11.94 2.67 -2.77
CA HIS A 95 11.78 4.05 -3.22
C HIS A 95 11.95 5.08 -2.12
N LEU A 96 11.82 4.69 -0.86
CA LEU A 96 11.85 5.62 0.26
C LEU A 96 13.06 5.43 1.16
N ILE A 97 13.71 4.28 1.09
CA ILE A 97 14.92 4.00 1.88
C ILE A 97 16.10 4.02 0.92
N PRO A 98 17.03 4.94 1.11
CA PRO A 98 18.18 5.04 0.20
C PRO A 98 19.10 3.85 0.29
#